data_81a63ada327fb34a195c58b32af6e7f0
#
_entry.id   81a63ada327fb34a195c58b32af6e7f0
#
_cell.length_a   1.000
_cell.length_b   1.000
_cell.length_c   1.000
_cell.angle_alpha   90.00
_cell.angle_beta   90.00
_cell.angle_gamma   90.00
#
_symmetry.space_group_name_H-M   'P 1'
#
loop_
_entity.id
_entity.type
_entity.pdbx_description
1 polymer ?
#
loop_
_entity_poly.entity_id
_entity_poly.type
_entity_poly.pdbx_seq_one_letter_code
_entity_poly.pdbx_strand_id
1 'polypeptide(L)' 'MEWVETTGKTVEEAKELALDQLGVDQEDAEFELLEEPKTGLFGRPRGDARVRARILPKSPRA' A
#
# COMPACT_ATOMS: atom_id res chain seq x y z
N MET A 1 -16.99 0.92 -0.54
CA MET A 1 -15.71 0.70 0.01
C MET A 1 -14.76 1.71 -0.46
N GLU A 2 -14.03 2.23 0.47
CA GLU A 2 -13.11 3.28 0.14
C GLU A 2 -11.70 2.76 0.14
N TRP A 3 -10.97 3.19 -0.82
CA TRP A 3 -9.56 2.88 -0.90
C TRP A 3 -8.78 4.12 -0.52
N VAL A 4 -7.69 3.93 0.19
CA VAL A 4 -6.74 5.02 0.40
C VAL A 4 -5.54 4.75 -0.45
N GLU A 5 -5.04 5.78 -1.07
CA GLU A 5 -3.90 5.68 -1.95
C GLU A 5 -2.74 6.39 -1.30
N THR A 6 -1.61 5.71 -1.21
CA THR A 6 -0.43 6.29 -0.59
C THR A 6 0.76 6.06 -1.47
N THR A 7 1.76 6.87 -1.27
CA THR A 7 3.01 6.73 -1.98
C THR A 7 4.14 6.71 -0.97
N GLY A 8 5.22 6.08 -1.35
CA GLY A 8 6.39 6.03 -0.51
C GLY A 8 7.58 5.68 -1.35
N LYS A 9 8.74 5.72 -0.75
CA LYS A 9 9.93 5.37 -1.48
C LYS A 9 10.02 3.90 -1.76
N THR A 10 9.39 3.10 -0.94
CA THR A 10 9.33 1.67 -1.15
C THR A 10 7.90 1.23 -1.01
N VAL A 11 7.64 0.02 -1.49
CA VAL A 11 6.31 -0.53 -1.36
C VAL A 11 5.95 -0.68 0.10
N GLU A 12 6.90 -1.10 0.91
CA GLU A 12 6.63 -1.27 2.32
C GLU A 12 6.28 0.03 2.99
N GLU A 13 6.97 1.07 2.62
CA GLU A 13 6.69 2.37 3.21
C GLU A 13 5.30 2.85 2.83
N ALA A 14 4.94 2.65 1.57
CA ALA A 14 3.62 3.05 1.13
C ALA A 14 2.55 2.25 1.86
N LYS A 15 2.81 0.97 2.08
CA LYS A 15 1.85 0.15 2.81
C LYS A 15 1.68 0.63 4.24
N GLU A 16 2.78 0.97 4.88
CA GLU A 16 2.69 1.43 6.25
C GLU A 16 1.92 2.72 6.35
N LEU A 17 2.13 3.59 5.39
CA LEU A 17 1.37 4.83 5.39
C LEU A 17 -0.12 4.57 5.22
N ALA A 18 -0.45 3.61 4.37
CA ALA A 18 -1.84 3.28 4.18
C ALA A 18 -2.45 2.69 5.44
N LEU A 19 -1.71 1.83 6.12
CA LEU A 19 -2.21 1.28 7.36
C LEU A 19 -2.43 2.35 8.41
N ASP A 20 -1.52 3.30 8.45
CA ASP A 20 -1.65 4.39 9.39
C ASP A 20 -2.92 5.18 9.13
N GLN A 21 -3.23 5.40 7.88
CA GLN A 21 -4.43 6.13 7.54
C GLN A 21 -5.69 5.32 7.81
N LEU A 22 -5.63 4.03 7.56
CA LEU A 22 -6.78 3.19 7.81
C LEU A 22 -6.98 2.89 9.28
N GLY A 23 -5.89 2.89 10.03
CA GLY A 23 -5.98 2.61 11.44
C GLY A 23 -6.25 1.16 11.76
N VAL A 24 -5.81 0.25 10.92
CA VAL A 24 -6.02 -1.16 11.16
C VAL A 24 -4.71 -1.90 10.95
N ASP A 25 -4.71 -3.15 11.32
CA ASP A 25 -3.55 -3.98 11.12
C ASP A 25 -3.46 -4.45 9.69
N GLN A 26 -2.28 -4.89 9.35
CA GLN A 26 -2.05 -5.34 8.00
C GLN A 26 -2.97 -6.50 7.63
N GLU A 27 -3.28 -7.34 8.59
CA GLU A 27 -4.14 -8.47 8.33
C GLU A 27 -5.56 -8.07 8.01
N ASP A 28 -5.93 -6.88 8.44
CA ASP A 28 -7.28 -6.40 8.21
C ASP A 28 -7.38 -5.49 7.03
N ALA A 29 -6.34 -5.42 6.23
CA ALA A 29 -6.33 -4.52 5.09
C ALA A 29 -5.92 -5.27 3.85
N GLU A 30 -6.42 -4.81 2.74
CA GLU A 30 -6.05 -5.35 1.46
C GLU A 30 -5.26 -4.31 0.70
N PHE A 31 -4.17 -4.72 0.08
CA PHE A 31 -3.32 -3.80 -0.64
C PHE A 31 -3.30 -4.14 -2.10
N GLU A 32 -3.21 -3.12 -2.90
CA GLU A 32 -3.03 -3.29 -4.32
C GLU A 32 -1.89 -2.40 -4.77
N LEU A 33 -0.92 -2.99 -5.43
CA LEU A 33 0.23 -2.26 -5.90
C LEU A 33 -0.11 -1.58 -7.21
N LEU A 34 -0.02 -0.26 -7.23
CA LEU A 34 -0.32 0.50 -8.42
C LEU A 34 0.93 0.82 -9.20
N GLU A 35 2.00 1.16 -8.49
CA GLU A 35 3.26 1.47 -9.13
C GLU A 35 4.39 1.02 -8.28
N GLU A 36 5.42 0.49 -8.91
CA GLU A 36 6.62 0.11 -8.20
C GLU A 36 7.71 1.09 -8.51
N PRO A 37 8.57 1.39 -7.55
CA PRO A 37 9.73 2.21 -7.86
C PRO A 37 10.66 1.39 -8.74
N LYS A 38 11.06 1.97 -9.80
CA LYS A 38 11.97 1.29 -10.69
C LYS A 38 13.36 1.60 -10.29
N THR A 39 14.03 0.64 -9.75
CA THR A 39 15.42 0.79 -9.51
C THR A 39 16.06 0.25 -10.72
N GLY A 40 16.56 1.02 -11.43
CA GLY A 40 16.98 0.46 -12.51
C GLY A 40 18.30 0.49 -12.97
N LEU A 41 18.41 0.32 -14.19
CA LEU A 41 19.62 0.24 -14.86
C LEU A 41 20.41 1.48 -14.72
N PHE A 42 19.79 2.54 -14.34
CA PHE A 42 20.49 3.78 -14.22
C PHE A 42 20.88 4.09 -12.81
N GLY A 43 20.67 3.15 -11.93
CA GLY A 43 21.12 3.33 -10.58
C GLY A 43 20.39 4.37 -9.80
N ARG A 44 19.38 4.94 -10.36
CA ARG A 44 18.63 5.93 -9.70
C ARG A 44 17.21 5.50 -9.63
N PRO A 45 16.63 5.44 -8.47
CA PRO A 45 15.23 5.10 -8.39
C PRO A 45 14.43 6.25 -8.94
N ARG A 46 13.65 5.94 -9.90
CA ARG A 46 12.78 6.93 -10.43
C ARG A 46 11.38 6.59 -10.01
N GLY A 47 10.70 7.55 -9.49
CA GLY A 47 9.33 7.35 -9.10
C GLY A 47 9.22 6.73 -7.75
N ASP A 48 8.05 6.77 -7.23
CA ASP A 48 7.77 6.25 -5.92
C ASP A 48 6.88 5.05 -6.05
N ALA A 49 6.85 4.24 -5.00
CA ALA A 49 5.90 3.17 -4.93
C ALA A 49 4.54 3.76 -4.63
N ARG A 50 3.54 3.24 -5.28
CA ARG A 50 2.18 3.68 -5.05
C ARG A 50 1.32 2.48 -4.79
N VAL A 51 0.64 2.48 -3.67
CA VAL A 51 -0.25 1.40 -3.34
C VAL A 51 -1.56 2.00 -2.88
N ARG A 52 -2.59 1.21 -3.00
CA ARG A 52 -3.86 1.59 -2.41
C ARG A 52 -4.30 0.46 -1.52
N ALA A 53 -5.03 0.81 -0.50
CA ALA A 53 -5.42 -0.14 0.50
C ALA A 53 -6.82 0.14 0.95
N ARG A 54 -7.47 -0.89 1.43
CA ARG A 54 -8.81 -0.75 1.99
C ARG A 54 -8.93 -1.69 3.16
N ILE A 55 -9.90 -1.41 3.99
CA ILE A 55 -10.18 -2.28 5.11
C ILE A 55 -10.97 -3.46 4.58
N LEU A 56 -10.49 -4.65 4.89
CA LEU A 56 -11.20 -5.83 4.47
C LEU A 56 -12.49 -5.97 5.25
N PRO A 57 -13.56 -6.31 4.58
CA PRO A 57 -14.79 -6.55 5.29
C PRO A 57 -14.63 -7.80 6.13
N LYS A 58 -15.03 -7.71 7.36
CA LYS A 58 -14.93 -8.84 8.21
C LYS A 58 -16.01 -9.80 7.86
N SER A 59 -15.62 -10.92 7.37
CA SER A 59 -16.60 -11.92 7.09
C SER A 59 -17.03 -12.53 8.37
N PRO A 60 -18.26 -12.65 8.58
CA PRO A 60 -18.73 -13.37 9.74
C PRO A 60 -18.42 -14.83 9.53
N ARG A 61 -17.34 -15.23 10.04
CA ARG A 61 -17.00 -16.58 9.85
C ARG A 61 -17.76 -17.42 10.73
N ALA A 62 -18.27 -18.34 10.21
CA ALA A 62 -18.92 -19.25 11.08
C ALA A 62 -17.92 -20.14 11.70
#